data_7f96f0b52df126d280565a2906ef90ef
#
_entry.id   7f96f0b52df126d280565a2906ef90ef
#
_cell.length_a   1.000
_cell.length_b   1.000
_cell.length_c   1.000
_cell.angle_alpha   90.00
_cell.angle_beta   90.00
_cell.angle_gamma   90.00
#
_symmetry.space_group_name_H-M   'P 1'
#
loop_
_entity.id
_entity.type
_entity.pdbx_description
1 polymer ?
#
loop_
_entity_poly.entity_id
_entity_poly.type
_entity_poly.pdbx_seq_one_letter_code
_entity_poly.pdbx_strand_id
1 'polypeptide(L)'
;MKIVFRKCDVCKNIIWSFNDTNVVCCNNDMRVLKENSVDASFEKHVPNYEIVDNKININVNHVMEDNHYIMWIMMVTDKEIFYKEFVPGDEAKVTFDYKGKCDIFAYCNLHELWKKEVN
;
A
#
# COMPACT_ATOMS: atom_id res chain seq x y z
N MET A 1 -2.23 3.16 -14.98
CA MET A 1 -0.82 3.38 -14.57
C MET A 1 -0.35 2.17 -13.79
N LYS A 2 0.73 1.56 -14.22
CA LYS A 2 1.29 0.37 -13.54
C LYS A 2 2.40 0.83 -12.60
N ILE A 3 2.35 0.35 -11.36
CA ILE A 3 3.35 0.64 -10.33
C ILE A 3 4.01 -0.67 -9.90
N VAL A 4 5.33 -0.67 -9.82
CA VAL A 4 6.11 -1.81 -9.32
C VAL A 4 6.71 -1.41 -7.97
N PHE A 5 6.38 -2.16 -6.93
CA PHE A 5 6.91 -1.93 -5.57
C PHE A 5 8.07 -2.88 -5.32
N ARG A 6 9.12 -2.38 -4.69
CA ARG A 6 10.30 -3.17 -4.32
C ARG A 6 10.71 -2.92 -2.89
N LYS A 7 11.30 -3.93 -2.28
CA LYS A 7 11.80 -3.90 -0.90
C LYS A 7 13.25 -4.32 -0.84
N CYS A 8 14.05 -3.58 -0.07
CA CYS A 8 15.38 -4.00 0.33
C CYS A 8 15.26 -4.87 1.58
N ASP A 9 15.69 -6.13 1.49
CA ASP A 9 15.61 -7.03 2.64
C ASP A 9 16.67 -6.74 3.71
N VAL A 10 17.66 -5.90 3.41
CA VAL A 10 18.70 -5.48 4.36
C VAL A 10 18.24 -4.30 5.20
N CYS A 11 17.92 -3.15 4.57
CA CYS A 11 17.53 -1.94 5.30
C CYS A 11 16.02 -1.72 5.40
N LYS A 12 15.22 -2.59 4.77
CA LYS A 12 13.75 -2.54 4.75
C LYS A 12 13.18 -1.37 3.96
N ASN A 13 13.98 -0.65 3.18
CA ASN A 13 13.50 0.43 2.34
C ASN A 13 12.49 -0.08 1.30
N ILE A 14 11.43 0.69 1.10
CA ILE A 14 10.40 0.40 0.09
C ILE A 14 10.46 1.52 -0.94
N ILE A 15 10.48 1.13 -2.21
CA ILE A 15 10.40 2.09 -3.31
C ILE A 15 9.30 1.68 -4.28
N TRP A 16 8.93 2.57 -5.16
CA TRP A 16 8.06 2.24 -6.29
C TRP A 16 8.59 2.90 -7.57
N SER A 17 8.27 2.29 -8.70
CA SER A 17 8.68 2.75 -10.01
C SER A 17 7.68 2.31 -11.06
N PHE A 18 7.86 2.79 -12.31
CA PHE A 18 6.94 2.49 -13.40
C PHE A 18 7.33 1.27 -14.22
N ASN A 19 8.54 0.74 -14.06
CA ASN A 19 9.01 -0.36 -14.88
C ASN A 19 9.71 -1.45 -14.07
N ASP A 20 10.07 -2.53 -14.75
CA ASP A 20 10.67 -3.72 -14.14
C ASP A 20 12.20 -3.66 -14.08
N THR A 21 12.81 -2.51 -14.33
CA THR A 21 14.26 -2.34 -14.24
C THR A 21 14.74 -2.73 -12.86
N ASN A 22 15.82 -3.52 -12.83
CA ASN A 22 16.41 -3.97 -11.58
C ASN A 22 16.96 -2.78 -10.78
N VAL A 23 16.74 -2.79 -9.48
CA VAL A 23 17.20 -1.74 -8.56
C VAL A 23 18.01 -2.39 -7.45
N VAL A 24 19.16 -1.80 -7.13
CA VAL A 24 20.08 -2.30 -6.10
C VAL A 24 20.02 -1.38 -4.88
N CYS A 25 19.94 -1.97 -3.71
CA CYS A 25 20.01 -1.28 -2.43
C CYS A 25 20.82 -2.14 -1.45
N CYS A 26 21.73 -1.53 -0.70
CA CYS A 26 22.60 -2.27 0.23
C CYS A 26 23.35 -3.42 -0.43
N ASN A 27 23.85 -3.18 -1.64
CA ASN A 27 24.60 -4.17 -2.44
C ASN A 27 23.81 -5.43 -2.82
N ASN A 28 22.49 -5.38 -2.76
CA ASN A 28 21.62 -6.49 -3.15
C ASN A 28 20.50 -5.99 -4.06
N ASP A 29 20.04 -6.87 -4.93
CA ASP A 29 18.87 -6.59 -5.74
C ASP A 29 17.66 -6.41 -4.83
N MET A 30 16.89 -5.36 -5.05
CA MET A 30 15.63 -5.17 -4.34
C MET A 30 14.60 -6.17 -4.88
N ARG A 31 13.87 -6.78 -3.96
CA ARG A 31 12.86 -7.79 -4.29
C ARG A 31 11.57 -7.10 -4.76
N VAL A 32 11.02 -7.53 -5.88
CA VAL A 32 9.70 -7.10 -6.33
C VAL A 32 8.65 -7.66 -5.39
N LEU A 33 7.79 -6.79 -4.87
CA LEU A 33 6.69 -7.19 -4.00
C LEU A 33 5.49 -7.63 -4.83
N LYS A 34 4.88 -8.74 -4.43
CA LYS A 34 3.63 -9.20 -5.00
C LYS A 34 2.53 -8.99 -3.96
N GLU A 35 1.52 -8.22 -4.33
CA GLU A 35 0.41 -7.92 -3.44
C GLU A 35 -0.35 -9.18 -3.02
N ASN A 36 -0.87 -9.19 -1.80
CA ASN A 36 -1.71 -10.24 -1.23
C ASN A 36 -1.05 -11.64 -1.20
N SER A 37 0.28 -11.69 -1.20
CA SER A 37 1.00 -12.95 -1.30
C SER A 37 1.55 -13.48 0.02
N VAL A 38 1.62 -12.64 1.05
CA VAL A 38 2.11 -13.05 2.37
C VAL A 38 1.00 -13.79 3.11
N ASP A 39 1.35 -14.87 3.78
CA ASP A 39 0.41 -15.66 4.58
C ASP A 39 0.02 -14.92 5.86
N ALA A 40 -1.05 -14.16 5.77
CA ALA A 40 -1.62 -13.37 6.87
C ALA A 40 -3.10 -13.14 6.61
N SER A 41 -3.82 -12.59 7.58
CA SER A 41 -5.26 -12.36 7.47
C SER A 41 -5.60 -11.31 6.41
N PHE A 42 -6.33 -11.69 5.37
CA PHE A 42 -6.85 -10.75 4.36
C PHE A 42 -7.76 -9.70 4.97
N GLU A 43 -8.63 -10.09 5.90
CA GLU A 43 -9.60 -9.19 6.55
C GLU A 43 -8.91 -8.03 7.27
N LYS A 44 -7.69 -8.25 7.76
CA LYS A 44 -6.94 -7.26 8.54
C LYS A 44 -5.92 -6.49 7.70
N HIS A 45 -5.74 -6.83 6.45
CA HIS A 45 -4.69 -6.26 5.60
C HIS A 45 -5.19 -5.65 4.30
N VAL A 46 -6.17 -6.30 3.63
CA VAL A 46 -6.70 -5.78 2.38
C VAL A 46 -7.53 -4.52 2.67
N PRO A 47 -7.26 -3.41 1.98
CA PRO A 47 -8.02 -2.18 2.19
C PRO A 47 -9.51 -2.35 1.92
N ASN A 48 -10.32 -1.71 2.74
CA ASN A 48 -11.77 -1.55 2.53
C ASN A 48 -12.03 -0.16 2.00
N TYR A 49 -13.10 0.03 1.26
CA TYR A 49 -13.47 1.35 0.78
C TYR A 49 -14.98 1.54 0.74
N GLU A 50 -15.38 2.81 0.79
CA GLU A 50 -16.76 3.23 0.59
C GLU A 50 -16.73 4.53 -0.23
N ILE A 51 -17.58 4.62 -1.25
CA ILE A 51 -17.68 5.80 -2.11
C ILE A 51 -18.92 6.59 -1.70
N VAL A 52 -18.70 7.85 -1.29
CA VAL A 52 -19.76 8.75 -0.85
C VAL A 52 -19.51 10.13 -1.43
N ASP A 53 -20.46 10.66 -2.20
CA ASP A 53 -20.42 12.04 -2.71
C ASP A 53 -19.10 12.44 -3.37
N ASN A 54 -18.64 11.66 -4.34
CA ASN A 54 -17.39 11.90 -5.06
C ASN A 54 -16.13 11.79 -4.20
N LYS A 55 -16.25 11.19 -3.02
CA LYS A 55 -15.12 10.86 -2.16
C LYS A 55 -15.02 9.35 -2.00
N ILE A 56 -13.82 8.87 -1.82
CA ILE A 56 -13.57 7.48 -1.46
C ILE A 56 -12.93 7.44 -0.08
N ASN A 57 -13.63 6.79 0.85
CA ASN A 57 -13.16 6.59 2.21
C ASN A 57 -12.50 5.22 2.28
N ILE A 58 -11.23 5.20 2.62
CA ILE A 58 -10.42 3.96 2.65
C ILE A 58 -9.99 3.69 4.08
N ASN A 59 -10.08 2.44 4.50
CA ASN A 59 -9.55 2.02 5.79
C ASN A 59 -8.96 0.62 5.72
N VAL A 60 -8.03 0.35 6.60
CA VAL A 60 -7.50 -0.99 6.83
C VAL A 60 -7.78 -1.35 8.28
N ASN A 61 -8.50 -2.44 8.49
CA ASN A 61 -8.86 -2.91 9.83
C ASN A 61 -7.68 -3.68 10.44
N HIS A 62 -6.67 -2.95 10.90
CA HIS A 62 -5.39 -3.50 11.32
C HIS A 62 -4.95 -2.84 12.64
N VAL A 63 -4.20 -3.58 13.46
CA VAL A 63 -3.57 -2.99 14.64
C VAL A 63 -2.59 -1.90 14.21
N MET A 64 -2.41 -0.89 15.06
CA MET A 64 -1.51 0.22 14.82
C MET A 64 -0.57 0.38 16.02
N GLU A 65 0.19 -0.70 16.30
CA GLU A 65 1.13 -0.79 17.40
C GLU A 65 2.54 -0.39 16.98
N ASP A 66 3.41 -0.09 17.93
CA ASP A 66 4.76 0.44 17.64
C ASP A 66 5.59 -0.42 16.68
N ASN A 67 5.41 -1.74 16.76
CA ASN A 67 6.19 -2.69 15.94
C ASN A 67 5.34 -3.44 14.91
N HIS A 68 4.06 -3.12 14.80
CA HIS A 68 3.14 -3.78 13.87
C HIS A 68 2.03 -2.82 13.46
N TYR A 69 2.14 -2.24 12.28
CA TYR A 69 1.19 -1.22 11.83
C TYR A 69 1.17 -1.08 10.31
N ILE A 70 0.12 -0.47 9.81
CA ILE A 70 0.03 -0.07 8.40
C ILE A 70 0.82 1.22 8.22
N MET A 71 1.83 1.18 7.38
CA MET A 71 2.74 2.29 7.17
C MET A 71 2.17 3.36 6.26
N TRP A 72 1.39 2.96 5.27
CA TRP A 72 0.79 3.90 4.32
C TRP A 72 -0.35 3.26 3.53
N ILE A 73 -1.16 4.13 2.93
CA ILE A 73 -2.17 3.78 1.93
C ILE A 73 -1.89 4.60 0.68
N MET A 74 -1.91 3.97 -0.48
CA MET A 74 -1.72 4.60 -1.78
C MET A 74 -2.86 4.23 -2.70
N MET A 75 -3.45 5.23 -3.37
CA MET A 75 -4.46 5.01 -4.40
C MET A 75 -3.89 5.42 -5.74
N VAL A 76 -3.99 4.55 -6.72
CA VAL A 76 -3.41 4.75 -8.06
C VAL A 76 -4.54 4.72 -9.08
N THR A 77 -4.69 5.82 -9.82
CA THR A 77 -5.59 5.92 -10.97
C THR A 77 -4.79 5.83 -12.26
N ASP A 78 -5.42 6.06 -13.40
CA ASP A 78 -4.70 6.10 -14.68
C ASP A 78 -3.68 7.25 -14.76
N LYS A 79 -3.90 8.33 -14.01
CA LYS A 79 -3.11 9.57 -14.15
C LYS A 79 -2.59 10.12 -12.84
N GLU A 80 -3.03 9.62 -11.70
CA GLU A 80 -2.74 10.23 -10.41
C GLU A 80 -2.38 9.21 -9.35
N ILE A 81 -1.56 9.62 -8.41
CA ILE A 81 -1.20 8.82 -7.25
C ILE A 81 -1.54 9.64 -6.01
N PHE A 82 -2.31 9.05 -5.10
CA PHE A 82 -2.71 9.64 -3.83
C PHE A 82 -2.07 8.81 -2.73
N TYR A 83 -1.49 9.46 -1.74
CA TYR A 83 -0.68 8.79 -0.73
C TYR A 83 -0.90 9.40 0.64
N LYS A 84 -1.05 8.56 1.66
CA LYS A 84 -1.03 9.00 3.05
C LYS A 84 -0.18 8.06 3.89
N GLU A 85 0.74 8.64 4.67
CA GLU A 85 1.61 7.94 5.60
C GLU A 85 0.99 7.91 6.99
N PHE A 86 1.21 6.82 7.72
CA PHE A 86 0.75 6.63 9.09
C PHE A 86 1.92 6.32 10.02
N VAL A 87 1.70 6.60 11.29
CA VAL A 87 2.60 6.19 12.39
C VAL A 87 1.80 5.37 13.39
N PRO A 88 2.47 4.58 14.24
CA PRO A 88 1.77 3.84 15.30
C PRO A 88 0.87 4.75 16.13
N GLY A 89 -0.33 4.27 16.45
CA GLY A 89 -1.34 5.05 17.16
C GLY A 89 -2.32 5.81 16.26
N ASP A 90 -1.98 6.02 14.99
CA ASP A 90 -2.93 6.57 14.02
C ASP A 90 -4.03 5.55 13.69
N GLU A 91 -5.15 6.02 13.21
CA GLU A 91 -6.09 5.14 12.53
C GLU A 91 -5.66 4.99 11.07
N ALA A 92 -5.63 3.76 10.55
CA ALA A 92 -5.25 3.49 9.16
C ALA A 92 -6.43 3.77 8.24
N LYS A 93 -6.76 5.05 8.08
CA LYS A 93 -7.86 5.50 7.22
C LYS A 93 -7.53 6.82 6.56
N VAL A 94 -8.10 7.02 5.37
CA VAL A 94 -7.92 8.24 4.59
C VAL A 94 -9.10 8.43 3.65
N THR A 95 -9.36 9.68 3.30
CA THR A 95 -10.35 10.04 2.29
C THR A 95 -9.64 10.76 1.15
N PHE A 96 -9.84 10.26 -0.06
CA PHE A 96 -9.37 10.91 -1.29
C PHE A 96 -10.55 11.28 -2.17
N ASP A 97 -10.32 12.15 -3.14
CA ASP A 97 -11.29 12.40 -4.19
C ASP A 97 -11.46 11.13 -5.04
N TYR A 98 -12.71 10.74 -5.29
CA TYR A 98 -12.98 9.58 -6.12
C TYR A 98 -12.89 9.96 -7.60
N LYS A 99 -12.03 9.28 -8.34
CA LYS A 99 -11.75 9.54 -9.75
C LYS A 99 -12.17 8.38 -10.66
N GLY A 100 -13.00 7.49 -10.19
CA GLY A 100 -13.39 6.29 -10.92
C GLY A 100 -12.49 5.10 -10.62
N LYS A 101 -12.29 4.25 -11.61
CA LYS A 101 -11.49 3.04 -11.49
C LYS A 101 -10.10 3.32 -10.93
N CYS A 102 -9.70 2.55 -9.93
CA CYS A 102 -8.38 2.73 -9.29
C CYS A 102 -7.96 1.45 -8.57
N ASP A 103 -6.69 1.42 -8.17
CA ASP A 103 -6.14 0.40 -7.29
C ASP A 103 -5.76 1.04 -5.96
N ILE A 104 -6.11 0.38 -4.87
CA ILE A 104 -5.75 0.81 -3.53
C ILE A 104 -4.72 -0.15 -2.98
N PHE A 105 -3.59 0.40 -2.54
CA PHE A 105 -2.51 -0.37 -1.89
C PHE A 105 -2.37 0.03 -0.44
N ALA A 106 -2.03 -0.93 0.41
CA ALA A 106 -1.65 -0.70 1.79
C ALA A 106 -0.40 -1.52 2.10
N TYR A 107 0.45 -1.01 2.96
CA TYR A 107 1.67 -1.69 3.34
C TYR A 107 1.73 -1.89 4.85
N CYS A 108 1.83 -3.17 5.25
CA CYS A 108 2.06 -3.57 6.65
C CYS A 108 3.56 -3.81 6.85
N ASN A 109 4.15 -3.23 7.88
CA ASN A 109 5.59 -3.37 8.11
C ASN A 109 6.04 -4.82 8.30
N LEU A 110 5.16 -5.72 8.76
CA LEU A 110 5.48 -7.14 8.95
C LEU A 110 4.96 -8.03 7.82
N HIS A 111 3.82 -7.68 7.19
CA HIS A 111 3.14 -8.54 6.22
C HIS A 111 3.09 -7.95 4.81
N GLU A 112 3.84 -6.89 4.56
CA GLU A 112 4.14 -6.33 3.24
C GLU A 112 2.92 -5.76 2.51
N LEU A 113 2.82 -5.99 1.19
CA LEU A 113 1.93 -5.24 0.30
C LEU A 113 0.56 -5.91 0.12
N TRP A 114 -0.49 -5.11 0.20
CA TRP A 114 -1.87 -5.54 0.03
C TRP A 114 -2.60 -4.62 -0.94
N LYS A 115 -3.53 -5.18 -1.70
CA LYS A 115 -4.21 -4.46 -2.79
C LYS A 115 -5.70 -4.75 -2.82
N LYS A 116 -6.46 -3.72 -3.16
CA LYS A 116 -7.89 -3.82 -3.48
C LYS A 116 -8.16 -3.06 -4.78
N GLU A 117 -8.79 -3.71 -5.73
CA GLU A 117 -9.21 -3.07 -6.98
C GLU A 117 -10.59 -2.43 -6.82
N VAL A 118 -10.73 -1.22 -7.36
CA VAL A 118 -11.99 -0.47 -7.41
C VAL A 118 -12.37 -0.32 -8.88
N ASN A 119 -13.45 -0.95 -9.27
CA ASN A 119 -13.92 -0.95 -10.66
C ASN A 119 -15.02 0.07 -10.92
#